data_da8ba4f65a9ee2757ea7e5f4a6235396
#
_entry.id   da8ba4f65a9ee2757ea7e5f4a6235396
#
_cell.length_a   1.000
_cell.length_b   1.000
_cell.length_c   1.000
_cell.angle_alpha   90.00
_cell.angle_beta   90.00
_cell.angle_gamma   90.00
#
_symmetry.space_group_name_H-M   'P 1'
#
loop_
_entity.id
_entity.type
_entity.pdbx_description
1 polymer ?
#
loop_
_entity_poly.entity_id
_entity_poly.type
_entity_poly.pdbx_seq_one_letter_code
_entity_poly.pdbx_strand_id
1 'polypeptide(L)'
;MVELCVLYDKMRFEEKSIYNKALKKGIKAKMTDAKSITVTTDSKRKELALGDVILQRSISHFRGLYLTSCLEFLGFSVINKFKVGETCGNKLLTSLTLAKHNVPTPKTHFAFSAGAAMEVINYTGFPVVLKPIVGSWGRGVYPLRDDEVANMIVEMRE
;
A
#
# COMPACT_ATOMS: atom_id res chain seq x y z
N MET A 1 21.02 -20.71 9.56
CA MET A 1 21.32 -19.33 9.10
C MET A 1 20.03 -18.79 8.45
N VAL A 2 19.55 -17.62 8.86
CA VAL A 2 18.31 -17.03 8.32
C VAL A 2 18.52 -16.58 6.88
N GLU A 3 17.59 -16.92 5.98
CA GLU A 3 17.61 -16.52 4.58
C GLU A 3 16.57 -15.43 4.33
N LEU A 4 17.03 -14.28 3.80
CA LEU A 4 16.19 -13.15 3.40
C LEU A 4 15.74 -13.29 1.95
N CYS A 5 14.44 -13.15 1.69
CA CYS A 5 13.90 -12.97 0.34
C CYS A 5 13.49 -11.52 0.12
N VAL A 6 14.09 -10.84 -0.85
CA VAL A 6 13.59 -9.54 -1.35
C VAL A 6 12.58 -9.82 -2.45
N LEU A 7 11.30 -9.65 -2.14
CA LEU A 7 10.17 -9.92 -3.04
C LEU A 7 9.78 -8.63 -3.77
N TYR A 8 9.93 -8.60 -5.09
CA TYR A 8 9.70 -7.41 -5.92
C TYR A 8 8.81 -7.73 -7.11
N ASP A 9 8.16 -6.73 -7.69
CA ASP A 9 7.46 -6.83 -8.99
C ASP A 9 8.07 -5.92 -10.07
N LYS A 10 8.94 -5.02 -9.67
CA LYS A 10 9.79 -4.21 -10.54
C LYS A 10 11.16 -4.05 -9.89
N MET A 11 12.19 -4.44 -10.62
CA MET A 11 13.57 -4.29 -10.15
C MET A 11 14.01 -2.83 -10.28
N ARG A 12 14.30 -2.19 -9.14
CA ARG A 12 14.79 -0.81 -9.08
C ARG A 12 16.14 -0.78 -8.34
N PHE A 13 16.69 0.41 -8.21
CA PHE A 13 17.91 0.63 -7.43
C PHE A 13 17.77 0.20 -5.97
N GLU A 14 16.62 0.49 -5.34
CA GLU A 14 16.36 0.21 -3.93
C GLU A 14 16.39 -1.30 -3.64
N GLU A 15 15.73 -2.12 -4.44
CA GLU A 15 15.69 -3.57 -4.27
C GLU A 15 17.09 -4.18 -4.42
N LYS A 16 17.85 -3.73 -5.44
CA LYS A 16 19.25 -4.15 -5.64
C LYS A 16 20.14 -3.73 -4.48
N SER A 17 19.98 -2.50 -3.99
CA SER A 17 20.77 -1.97 -2.87
C SER A 17 20.54 -2.73 -1.57
N ILE A 18 19.28 -3.07 -1.27
CA ILE A 18 18.92 -3.89 -0.11
C ILE A 18 19.57 -5.27 -0.21
N TYR A 19 19.43 -5.94 -1.35
CA TYR A 19 20.03 -7.25 -1.59
C TYR A 19 21.55 -7.23 -1.43
N ASN A 20 22.23 -6.30 -2.11
CA ASN A 20 23.68 -6.16 -2.02
C ASN A 20 24.15 -5.85 -0.60
N LYS A 21 23.41 -5.02 0.14
CA LYS A 21 23.72 -4.71 1.54
C LYS A 21 23.55 -5.93 2.45
N ALA A 22 22.54 -6.75 2.21
CA ALA A 22 22.34 -8.00 2.94
C ALA A 22 23.55 -8.94 2.74
N LEU A 23 23.98 -9.15 1.50
CA LEU A 23 25.16 -9.98 1.19
C LEU A 23 26.44 -9.45 1.83
N LYS A 24 26.67 -8.11 1.78
CA LYS A 24 27.82 -7.47 2.43
C LYS A 24 27.83 -7.63 3.96
N LYS A 25 26.66 -7.86 4.57
CA LYS A 25 26.51 -8.16 6.01
C LYS A 25 26.57 -9.66 6.32
N GLY A 26 26.88 -10.52 5.36
CA GLY A 26 26.92 -11.97 5.54
C GLY A 26 25.54 -12.62 5.67
N ILE A 27 24.47 -11.89 5.33
CA ILE A 27 23.11 -12.43 5.35
C ILE A 27 22.87 -13.21 4.06
N LYS A 28 22.47 -14.48 4.16
CA LYS A 28 22.00 -15.24 2.99
C LYS A 28 20.74 -14.56 2.44
N ALA A 29 20.79 -14.13 1.19
CA ALA A 29 19.69 -13.40 0.58
C ALA A 29 19.44 -13.85 -0.85
N LYS A 30 18.18 -13.72 -1.30
CA LYS A 30 17.78 -13.93 -2.68
C LYS A 30 16.74 -12.89 -3.11
N MET A 31 16.57 -12.78 -4.41
CA MET A 31 15.58 -11.91 -5.02
C MET A 31 14.55 -12.75 -5.77
N THR A 32 13.27 -12.48 -5.57
CA THR A 32 12.18 -13.22 -6.23
C THR A 32 11.19 -12.24 -6.87
N ASP A 33 10.82 -12.50 -8.13
CA ASP A 33 9.78 -11.71 -8.80
C ASP A 33 8.40 -12.16 -8.30
N ALA A 34 7.68 -11.25 -7.67
CA ALA A 34 6.33 -11.48 -7.16
C ALA A 34 5.34 -11.93 -8.25
N LYS A 35 5.59 -11.58 -9.51
CA LYS A 35 4.74 -11.96 -10.66
C LYS A 35 4.89 -13.42 -11.06
N SER A 36 5.95 -14.10 -10.62
CA SER A 36 6.18 -15.52 -10.89
C SER A 36 5.57 -16.45 -9.83
N ILE A 37 5.01 -15.90 -8.76
CA ILE A 37 4.45 -16.69 -7.65
C ILE A 37 3.00 -16.99 -7.92
N THR A 38 2.65 -18.26 -7.81
CA THR A 38 1.26 -18.76 -7.77
C THR A 38 1.02 -19.44 -6.43
N VAL A 39 -0.12 -19.17 -5.81
CA VAL A 39 -0.55 -19.78 -4.56
C VAL A 39 -1.94 -20.37 -4.76
N THR A 40 -2.12 -21.62 -4.36
CA THR A 40 -3.42 -22.30 -4.30
C THR A 40 -3.83 -22.50 -2.84
N THR A 41 -5.10 -22.76 -2.58
CA THR A 41 -5.62 -22.92 -1.21
C THR A 41 -5.05 -24.12 -0.45
N ASP A 42 -4.48 -25.08 -1.15
CA ASP A 42 -3.81 -26.25 -0.63
C ASP A 42 -2.27 -26.19 -0.69
N SER A 43 -1.71 -25.07 -1.20
CA SER A 43 -0.26 -24.84 -1.22
C SER A 43 0.35 -24.96 0.17
N LYS A 44 1.55 -25.52 0.22
CA LYS A 44 2.34 -25.63 1.46
C LYS A 44 3.58 -24.74 1.38
N ARG A 45 3.98 -24.17 2.53
CA ARG A 45 5.18 -23.32 2.63
C ARG A 45 6.41 -23.90 1.94
N LYS A 46 6.65 -25.21 2.07
CA LYS A 46 7.81 -25.90 1.51
C LYS A 46 7.88 -25.88 -0.02
N GLU A 47 6.76 -25.66 -0.69
CA GLU A 47 6.67 -25.62 -2.15
C GLU A 47 7.15 -24.28 -2.71
N LEU A 48 7.09 -23.22 -1.88
CA LEU A 48 7.59 -21.91 -2.20
C LEU A 48 8.95 -21.68 -1.55
N ALA A 49 10.01 -21.92 -2.31
CA ALA A 49 11.38 -21.76 -1.81
C ALA A 49 11.75 -20.28 -1.58
N LEU A 50 11.05 -19.56 -0.69
CA LEU A 50 11.20 -18.12 -0.46
C LEU A 50 12.13 -17.74 0.71
N GLY A 51 12.69 -18.71 1.42
CA GLY A 51 13.53 -18.45 2.61
C GLY A 51 12.73 -18.25 3.89
N ASP A 52 13.34 -17.67 4.90
CA ASP A 52 12.77 -17.57 6.25
C ASP A 52 11.99 -16.28 6.47
N VAL A 53 12.52 -15.16 5.97
CA VAL A 53 11.96 -13.82 6.09
C VAL A 53 11.80 -13.20 4.71
N ILE A 54 10.62 -12.65 4.44
CA ILE A 54 10.30 -12.02 3.16
C ILE A 54 10.17 -10.52 3.37
N LEU A 55 10.98 -9.74 2.65
CA LEU A 55 10.83 -8.29 2.56
C LEU A 55 9.99 -7.97 1.33
N GLN A 56 8.73 -7.60 1.55
CA GLN A 56 7.80 -7.23 0.49
C GLN A 56 8.12 -5.85 -0.08
N ARG A 57 8.46 -5.80 -1.38
CA ARG A 57 8.88 -4.60 -2.09
C ARG A 57 8.12 -4.34 -3.39
N SER A 58 6.99 -5.02 -3.61
CA SER A 58 6.16 -4.77 -4.80
C SER A 58 5.67 -3.32 -4.83
N ILE A 59 5.71 -2.71 -6.02
CA ILE A 59 5.18 -1.36 -6.27
C ILE A 59 3.66 -1.41 -6.40
N SER A 60 3.12 -2.45 -7.04
CA SER A 60 1.69 -2.65 -7.14
C SER A 60 1.09 -2.91 -5.76
N HIS A 61 0.26 -1.97 -5.28
CA HIS A 61 -0.36 -2.04 -3.97
C HIS A 61 -1.12 -3.37 -3.78
N PHE A 62 -2.04 -3.69 -4.66
CA PHE A 62 -2.88 -4.89 -4.52
C PHE A 62 -2.09 -6.19 -4.67
N ARG A 63 -1.12 -6.26 -5.60
CA ARG A 63 -0.25 -7.43 -5.71
C ARG A 63 0.55 -7.62 -4.42
N GLY A 64 1.20 -6.58 -3.92
CA GLY A 64 1.96 -6.64 -2.68
C GLY A 64 1.10 -7.03 -1.49
N LEU A 65 -0.08 -6.42 -1.36
CA LEU A 65 -0.99 -6.64 -0.26
C LEU A 65 -1.52 -8.09 -0.23
N TYR A 66 -2.13 -8.57 -1.32
CA TYR A 66 -2.74 -9.90 -1.34
C TYR A 66 -1.71 -11.03 -1.38
N LEU A 67 -0.58 -10.83 -2.04
CA LEU A 67 0.51 -11.81 -1.96
C LEU A 67 1.05 -11.92 -0.53
N THR A 68 1.16 -10.80 0.20
CA THR A 68 1.52 -10.83 1.63
C THR A 68 0.51 -11.65 2.44
N SER A 69 -0.79 -11.46 2.21
CA SER A 69 -1.82 -12.26 2.87
C SER A 69 -1.65 -13.77 2.60
N CYS A 70 -1.44 -14.14 1.34
CA CYS A 70 -1.18 -15.54 0.96
C CYS A 70 0.06 -16.11 1.65
N LEU A 71 1.15 -15.34 1.69
CA LEU A 71 2.40 -15.77 2.30
C LEU A 71 2.29 -15.91 3.84
N GLU A 72 1.57 -14.99 4.49
CA GLU A 72 1.28 -15.11 5.94
C GLU A 72 0.39 -16.33 6.23
N PHE A 73 -0.62 -16.60 5.40
CA PHE A 73 -1.44 -17.81 5.50
C PHE A 73 -0.59 -19.08 5.42
N LEU A 74 0.43 -19.11 4.56
CA LEU A 74 1.38 -20.20 4.43
C LEU A 74 2.44 -20.25 5.55
N GLY A 75 2.38 -19.33 6.54
CA GLY A 75 3.28 -19.27 7.68
C GLY A 75 4.65 -18.63 7.40
N PHE A 76 4.77 -17.83 6.35
CA PHE A 76 5.96 -17.01 6.13
C PHE A 76 5.99 -15.78 7.04
N SER A 77 7.20 -15.38 7.46
CA SER A 77 7.42 -14.10 8.11
C SER A 77 7.60 -13.01 7.06
N VAL A 78 6.62 -12.12 6.92
CA VAL A 78 6.64 -11.04 5.91
C VAL A 78 6.79 -9.67 6.57
N ILE A 79 7.63 -8.82 6.01
CA ILE A 79 7.84 -7.42 6.38
C ILE A 79 7.43 -6.53 5.19
N ASN A 80 6.48 -5.63 5.35
CA ASN A 80 5.56 -5.45 6.47
C ASN A 80 4.44 -6.50 6.40
N LYS A 81 3.77 -6.72 7.54
CA LYS A 81 2.61 -7.64 7.59
C LYS A 81 1.43 -7.11 6.78
N PHE A 82 0.53 -8.02 6.37
CA PHE A 82 -0.70 -7.68 5.64
C PHE A 82 -1.47 -6.53 6.30
N LYS A 83 -1.72 -6.62 7.61
CA LYS A 83 -2.49 -5.58 8.32
C LYS A 83 -1.84 -4.20 8.28
N VAL A 84 -0.51 -4.15 8.31
CA VAL A 84 0.25 -2.90 8.15
C VAL A 84 0.11 -2.36 6.73
N GLY A 85 0.28 -3.22 5.73
CA GLY A 85 0.13 -2.86 4.31
C GLY A 85 -1.29 -2.38 3.98
N GLU A 86 -2.32 -3.05 4.51
CA GLU A 86 -3.73 -2.68 4.38
C GLU A 86 -3.98 -1.29 4.98
N THR A 87 -3.59 -1.08 6.23
CA THR A 87 -3.85 0.18 6.94
C THR A 87 -3.08 1.34 6.30
N CYS A 88 -1.78 1.19 6.06
CA CYS A 88 -0.94 2.27 5.54
C CYS A 88 -1.18 2.55 4.04
N GLY A 89 -1.65 1.56 3.28
CA GLY A 89 -1.99 1.71 1.86
C GLY A 89 -3.35 2.35 1.60
N ASN A 90 -4.18 2.51 2.61
CA ASN A 90 -5.53 3.05 2.54
C ASN A 90 -5.64 4.32 3.39
N LYS A 91 -5.91 5.47 2.74
CA LYS A 91 -5.96 6.78 3.42
C LYS A 91 -7.08 6.88 4.45
N LEU A 92 -8.22 6.22 4.20
CA LEU A 92 -9.31 6.15 5.17
C LEU A 92 -8.84 5.42 6.43
N LEU A 93 -8.33 4.20 6.29
CA LEU A 93 -7.89 3.39 7.44
C LEU A 93 -6.73 4.06 8.20
N THR A 94 -5.79 4.68 7.48
CA THR A 94 -4.71 5.46 8.09
C THR A 94 -5.28 6.61 8.92
N SER A 95 -6.14 7.44 8.36
CA SER A 95 -6.70 8.61 9.06
C SER A 95 -7.54 8.20 10.28
N LEU A 96 -8.37 7.17 10.15
CA LEU A 96 -9.14 6.63 11.29
C LEU A 96 -8.23 6.08 12.38
N THR A 97 -7.13 5.41 12.00
CA THR A 97 -6.16 4.88 12.97
C THR A 97 -5.44 6.01 13.70
N LEU A 98 -4.98 7.03 12.99
CA LEU A 98 -4.34 8.20 13.57
C LEU A 98 -5.28 8.92 14.54
N ALA A 99 -6.52 9.16 14.13
CA ALA A 99 -7.54 9.80 14.97
C ALA A 99 -7.83 8.99 16.25
N LYS A 100 -7.98 7.67 16.11
CA LYS A 100 -8.22 6.77 17.26
C LYS A 100 -7.08 6.84 18.30
N HIS A 101 -5.87 7.07 17.85
CA HIS A 101 -4.69 7.14 18.73
C HIS A 101 -4.28 8.58 19.08
N ASN A 102 -5.14 9.57 18.81
CA ASN A 102 -4.90 10.98 19.07
C ASN A 102 -3.60 11.52 18.46
N VAL A 103 -3.19 10.95 17.30
CA VAL A 103 -2.05 11.47 16.54
C VAL A 103 -2.52 12.67 15.74
N PRO A 104 -1.84 13.84 15.85
CA PRO A 104 -2.20 15.02 15.08
C PRO A 104 -2.25 14.73 13.59
N THR A 105 -3.40 14.99 12.96
CA THR A 105 -3.63 14.79 11.52
C THR A 105 -4.56 15.89 11.02
N PRO A 106 -4.45 16.33 9.76
CA PRO A 106 -5.39 17.27 9.19
C PRO A 106 -6.83 16.76 9.26
N LYS A 107 -7.78 17.67 9.46
CA LYS A 107 -9.20 17.33 9.38
C LYS A 107 -9.49 16.73 8.01
N THR A 108 -10.07 15.53 8.00
CA THR A 108 -10.31 14.77 6.78
C THR A 108 -11.75 14.28 6.76
N HIS A 109 -12.42 14.50 5.65
CA HIS A 109 -13.77 14.02 5.39
C HIS A 109 -13.72 12.86 4.40
N PHE A 110 -14.64 11.91 4.56
CA PHE A 110 -14.79 10.78 3.64
C PHE A 110 -16.19 10.81 3.08
N ALA A 111 -16.31 11.00 1.78
CA ALA A 111 -17.57 10.99 1.06
C ALA A 111 -17.72 9.67 0.28
N PHE A 112 -18.93 9.16 0.21
CA PHE A 112 -19.26 7.88 -0.44
C PHE A 112 -20.15 8.07 -1.67
N SER A 113 -20.38 9.34 -2.07
CA SER A 113 -21.03 9.75 -3.31
C SER A 113 -20.54 11.12 -3.73
N ALA A 114 -20.74 11.47 -4.99
CA ALA A 114 -20.44 12.81 -5.52
C ALA A 114 -21.25 13.89 -4.75
N GLY A 115 -22.54 13.65 -4.52
CA GLY A 115 -23.38 14.59 -3.77
C GLY A 115 -22.87 14.85 -2.35
N ALA A 116 -22.53 13.81 -1.60
CA ALA A 116 -21.95 13.95 -0.25
C ALA A 116 -20.60 14.66 -0.28
N ALA A 117 -19.79 14.45 -1.31
CA ALA A 117 -18.52 15.16 -1.48
C ALA A 117 -18.74 16.67 -1.69
N MET A 118 -19.71 17.04 -2.53
CA MET A 118 -20.05 18.46 -2.77
C MET A 118 -20.62 19.13 -1.52
N GLU A 119 -21.48 18.45 -0.76
CA GLU A 119 -21.98 18.96 0.54
C GLU A 119 -20.83 19.29 1.49
N VAL A 120 -19.86 18.38 1.61
CA VAL A 120 -18.65 18.60 2.44
C VAL A 120 -17.83 19.79 1.93
N ILE A 121 -17.63 19.92 0.62
CA ILE A 121 -16.89 21.03 0.02
C ILE A 121 -17.58 22.35 0.32
N ASN A 122 -18.90 22.44 0.12
CA ASN A 122 -19.69 23.62 0.39
C ASN A 122 -19.63 24.04 1.87
N TYR A 123 -19.67 23.06 2.79
CA TYR A 123 -19.54 23.34 4.21
C TYR A 123 -18.13 23.76 4.63
N THR A 124 -17.10 23.14 4.05
CA THR A 124 -15.71 23.36 4.43
C THR A 124 -15.12 24.63 3.79
N GLY A 125 -15.59 24.96 2.58
CA GLY A 125 -15.04 26.01 1.73
C GLY A 125 -13.74 25.60 1.06
N PHE A 126 -13.20 26.49 0.24
CA PHE A 126 -11.96 26.29 -0.49
C PHE A 126 -10.75 26.96 0.21
N PRO A 127 -9.52 26.49 -0.02
CA PRO A 127 -9.14 25.33 -0.85
C PRO A 127 -9.27 24.00 -0.11
N VAL A 128 -9.66 22.97 -0.83
CA VAL A 128 -9.65 21.57 -0.33
C VAL A 128 -8.86 20.66 -1.28
N VAL A 129 -8.48 19.48 -0.80
CA VAL A 129 -7.75 18.51 -1.63
C VAL A 129 -8.53 17.21 -1.68
N LEU A 130 -8.98 16.83 -2.88
CA LEU A 130 -9.60 15.55 -3.16
C LEU A 130 -8.53 14.50 -3.42
N LYS A 131 -8.66 13.33 -2.77
CA LYS A 131 -7.70 12.22 -2.90
C LYS A 131 -8.43 10.89 -3.03
N PRO A 132 -7.94 9.94 -3.85
CA PRO A 132 -8.46 8.58 -3.81
C PRO A 132 -8.09 7.90 -2.48
N ILE A 133 -8.93 6.99 -2.01
CA ILE A 133 -8.68 6.19 -0.78
C ILE A 133 -7.38 5.40 -0.94
N VAL A 134 -7.22 4.70 -2.06
CA VAL A 134 -5.99 3.97 -2.41
C VAL A 134 -5.31 4.66 -3.59
N GLY A 135 -4.02 4.90 -3.47
CA GLY A 135 -3.23 5.55 -4.53
C GLY A 135 -1.90 6.07 -3.98
N SER A 136 -0.91 6.15 -4.87
CA SER A 136 0.46 6.57 -4.55
C SER A 136 1.00 7.57 -5.59
N TRP A 137 2.13 8.18 -5.29
CA TRP A 137 2.83 9.11 -6.20
C TRP A 137 2.00 10.34 -6.61
N GLY A 138 1.09 10.80 -5.75
CA GLY A 138 0.23 11.95 -6.05
C GLY A 138 -0.83 11.70 -7.14
N ARG A 139 -0.93 10.49 -7.67
CA ARG A 139 -1.89 10.18 -8.74
C ARG A 139 -3.32 10.30 -8.21
N GLY A 140 -4.13 11.07 -8.93
CA GLY A 140 -5.51 11.32 -8.57
C GLY A 140 -5.70 12.22 -7.35
N VAL A 141 -4.69 13.00 -6.98
CA VAL A 141 -4.78 14.05 -5.96
C VAL A 141 -5.05 15.38 -6.67
N TYR A 142 -6.16 16.02 -6.34
CA TYR A 142 -6.61 17.24 -6.97
C TYR A 142 -6.80 18.35 -5.94
N PRO A 143 -6.07 19.47 -6.05
CA PRO A 143 -6.41 20.69 -5.31
C PRO A 143 -7.65 21.33 -5.95
N LEU A 144 -8.72 21.46 -5.19
CA LEU A 144 -9.95 22.13 -5.59
C LEU A 144 -9.92 23.55 -5.02
N ARG A 145 -10.13 24.54 -5.87
CA ARG A 145 -9.99 25.95 -5.52
C ARG A 145 -11.28 26.74 -5.68
N ASP A 146 -12.24 26.20 -6.43
CA ASP A 146 -13.53 26.79 -6.75
C ASP A 146 -14.57 25.73 -7.09
N ASP A 147 -15.82 26.14 -7.20
CA ASP A 147 -16.97 25.24 -7.44
C ASP A 147 -16.92 24.59 -8.83
N GLU A 148 -16.45 25.30 -9.86
CA GLU A 148 -16.42 24.78 -11.22
C GLU A 148 -15.48 23.58 -11.31
N VAL A 149 -14.25 23.74 -10.81
CA VAL A 149 -13.24 22.65 -10.75
C VAL A 149 -13.73 21.53 -9.85
N ALA A 150 -14.37 21.86 -8.72
CA ALA A 150 -14.88 20.85 -7.78
C ALA A 150 -15.94 19.97 -8.43
N ASN A 151 -16.96 20.53 -9.05
CA ASN A 151 -18.02 19.80 -9.73
C ASN A 151 -17.45 18.89 -10.83
N MET A 152 -16.62 19.43 -11.71
CA MET A 152 -16.01 18.66 -12.79
C MET A 152 -15.20 17.45 -12.27
N ILE A 153 -14.37 17.66 -11.25
CA ILE A 153 -13.49 16.57 -10.74
C ILE A 153 -14.26 15.55 -9.92
N VAL A 154 -15.27 15.96 -9.15
CA VAL A 154 -16.08 15.07 -8.32
C VAL A 154 -16.93 14.17 -9.22
N GLU A 155 -17.60 14.72 -10.25
CA GLU A 155 -18.40 13.93 -11.21
C GLU A 155 -17.54 12.90 -11.97
N MET A 156 -16.31 13.25 -12.35
CA MET A 156 -15.39 12.32 -13.02
C MET A 156 -14.98 11.12 -12.12
N ARG A 157 -15.31 11.14 -10.84
CA ARG A 157 -14.89 10.14 -9.85
C ARG A 157 -16.00 9.21 -9.39
N GLU A 158 -17.21 9.45 -9.78
CA GLU A 158 -18.35 8.59 -9.51
C GLU A 158 -18.39 7.38 -10.47
#